data_645c7a92cf99d4fa98b6e97dc4840f5d
#
_entry.id   645c7a92cf99d4fa98b6e97dc4840f5d
#
_cell.length_a   1.000
_cell.length_b   1.000
_cell.length_c   1.000
_cell.angle_alpha   90.00
_cell.angle_beta   90.00
_cell.angle_gamma   90.00
#
_symmetry.space_group_name_H-M   'P 1'
#
loop_
_entity.id
_entity.type
_entity.pdbx_description
1 polymer ?
#
loop_
_entity_poly.entity_id
_entity_poly.type
_entity_poly.pdbx_seq_one_letter_code
_entity_poly.pdbx_strand_id
1 'polypeptide(L)'
;MDFHARQFAVNRPPCGKTRREFFWQFGGGFAAVPLIDLLSRDGFFEQQTHAAQIANRSTFATATPTTHFRPRAKRVVFFFMQGGPSQVDTFDYKSALSKYQGKTYSGGLQIGSNGRKIGLLTPSAFSFHQRGESGLQVSSLYPHLANFADDLCVVRSMYCDTPTHSPGILQMNTGSIVVGRPSLGSWLNYGLGSENESLPGFVVMVDPRGGPRGGAGAWSAGFMPAVYQGTLFRSRGSTLLNLRTPAGISNRSQRRSLDLLETLNQQHLQQRPGYSELSARIQSYELAYKMQTTATEVVDLNRETAATLDAYGLHRPETADYGRKCLLARRLLERGVRFVQLYSGGGAESWDAHDDCISNHRKHAAETDQPIAALIADLQQRGLWEDTLLIWGGEFGRTPTSEGVGKPGRDHNHYGFSMWLAGGGVKGGQAVGATDEVGFRATEDRCHVSDLHATILHLMGLDHEKLTFLHEGLEKRLSGVQPRRVLRQVLA
;
A
#
# COMPACT_ATOMS: atom_id res chain seq x y z
N MET A 1 -23.08 39.31 -43.99
CA MET A 1 -23.02 39.74 -42.56
C MET A 1 -21.84 39.03 -41.93
N ASP A 2 -20.71 39.74 -41.93
CA ASP A 2 -19.44 39.23 -41.46
C ASP A 2 -19.36 39.28 -39.93
N PHE A 3 -19.03 38.17 -39.30
CA PHE A 3 -18.62 38.15 -37.89
C PHE A 3 -17.11 37.88 -37.83
N HIS A 4 -16.36 38.93 -37.53
CA HIS A 4 -14.93 38.90 -37.26
C HIS A 4 -14.56 38.02 -36.07
N ALA A 5 -13.76 36.98 -36.33
CA ALA A 5 -13.01 36.27 -35.31
C ALA A 5 -11.84 37.15 -34.84
N ARG A 6 -11.92 37.66 -33.60
CA ARG A 6 -10.78 38.30 -32.94
C ARG A 6 -9.87 37.22 -32.34
N GLN A 7 -8.72 37.03 -32.93
CA GLN A 7 -7.60 36.29 -32.33
C GLN A 7 -7.10 37.04 -31.10
N PHE A 8 -7.21 36.42 -29.91
CA PHE A 8 -6.48 36.89 -28.76
C PHE A 8 -5.01 36.42 -28.86
N ALA A 9 -4.13 37.32 -29.24
CA ALA A 9 -2.70 37.14 -29.11
C ALA A 9 -2.33 37.12 -27.62
N VAL A 10 -1.88 35.96 -27.12
CA VAL A 10 -1.29 35.86 -25.79
C VAL A 10 0.10 36.47 -25.85
N ASN A 11 0.21 37.74 -25.43
CA ASN A 11 1.49 38.40 -25.22
C ASN A 11 2.20 37.69 -24.06
N ARG A 12 3.22 36.88 -24.34
CA ARG A 12 4.16 36.37 -23.33
C ARG A 12 5.03 37.55 -22.89
N PRO A 13 5.07 37.93 -21.61
CA PRO A 13 6.01 38.95 -21.16
C PRO A 13 7.44 38.43 -21.30
N PRO A 14 8.40 39.28 -21.63
CA PRO A 14 9.81 38.91 -21.72
C PRO A 14 10.30 38.43 -20.35
N CYS A 15 11.23 37.46 -20.33
CA CYS A 15 11.90 36.90 -19.16
C CYS A 15 12.61 38.00 -18.32
N GLY A 16 11.87 38.69 -17.49
CA GLY A 16 12.36 39.65 -16.51
C GLY A 16 11.37 39.71 -15.35
N LYS A 17 11.89 39.65 -14.11
CA LYS A 17 11.07 39.81 -12.91
C LYS A 17 10.31 41.13 -12.99
N THR A 18 9.02 41.09 -12.72
CA THR A 18 8.22 42.34 -12.66
C THR A 18 8.74 43.24 -11.52
N ARG A 19 8.55 44.57 -11.68
CA ARG A 19 8.90 45.52 -10.60
C ARG A 19 8.29 45.11 -9.27
N ARG A 20 7.11 44.54 -9.28
CA ARG A 20 6.39 44.05 -8.08
C ARG A 20 7.08 42.85 -7.43
N GLU A 21 7.54 41.89 -8.21
CA GLU A 21 8.33 40.73 -7.73
C GLU A 21 9.70 41.15 -7.22
N PHE A 22 10.33 42.14 -7.87
CA PHE A 22 11.59 42.73 -7.37
C PHE A 22 11.39 43.39 -6.02
N PHE A 23 10.36 44.22 -5.85
CA PHE A 23 10.09 44.89 -4.56
C PHE A 23 9.66 43.89 -3.50
N TRP A 24 8.94 42.82 -3.84
CA TRP A 24 8.60 41.77 -2.90
C TRP A 24 9.84 41.01 -2.40
N GLN A 25 10.75 40.66 -3.30
CA GLN A 25 11.99 39.96 -2.95
C GLN A 25 12.99 40.87 -2.21
N PHE A 26 13.05 42.15 -2.55
CA PHE A 26 13.92 43.10 -1.89
C PHE A 26 13.36 43.55 -0.52
N GLY A 27 12.07 43.81 -0.45
CA GLY A 27 11.38 44.18 0.79
C GLY A 27 11.33 43.00 1.80
N GLY A 28 11.07 41.77 1.33
CA GLY A 28 11.15 40.56 2.14
C GLY A 28 12.56 40.24 2.63
N GLY A 29 13.59 40.54 1.83
CA GLY A 29 15.01 40.35 2.19
C GLY A 29 15.46 41.24 3.32
N PHE A 30 15.11 42.52 3.30
CA PHE A 30 15.51 43.48 4.35
C PHE A 30 14.72 43.30 5.66
N ALA A 31 13.42 42.98 5.60
CA ALA A 31 12.61 42.69 6.77
C ALA A 31 12.89 41.30 7.35
N ALA A 32 13.38 40.35 6.52
CA ALA A 32 13.71 39.00 6.99
C ALA A 32 14.95 38.99 7.89
N VAL A 33 15.92 39.91 7.72
CA VAL A 33 17.13 39.91 8.54
C VAL A 33 16.84 40.18 10.03
N PRO A 34 16.10 41.25 10.42
CA PRO A 34 15.74 41.45 11.83
C PRO A 34 14.74 40.39 12.35
N LEU A 35 13.87 39.84 11.49
CA LEU A 35 12.98 38.74 11.87
C LEU A 35 13.75 37.46 12.15
N ILE A 36 14.75 37.11 11.32
CA ILE A 36 15.64 35.98 11.53
C ILE A 36 16.44 36.15 12.81
N ASP A 37 16.95 37.35 13.08
CA ASP A 37 17.69 37.67 14.32
C ASP A 37 16.78 37.55 15.55
N LEU A 38 15.55 38.04 15.48
CA LEU A 38 14.56 37.92 16.54
C LEU A 38 14.18 36.48 16.83
N LEU A 39 13.86 35.71 15.77
CA LEU A 39 13.49 34.29 15.87
C LEU A 39 14.67 33.42 16.33
N SER A 40 15.91 33.82 16.01
CA SER A 40 17.12 33.16 16.50
C SER A 40 17.32 33.38 18.00
N ARG A 41 17.03 34.58 18.50
CA ARG A 41 17.11 34.90 19.92
C ARG A 41 16.05 34.19 20.76
N ASP A 42 14.89 33.96 20.18
CA ASP A 42 13.79 33.24 20.83
C ASP A 42 13.92 31.68 20.71
N GLY A 43 15.04 31.19 20.19
CA GLY A 43 15.29 29.74 20.07
C GLY A 43 14.41 29.03 19.02
N PHE A 44 13.71 29.78 18.15
CA PHE A 44 12.81 29.23 17.14
C PHE A 44 13.55 28.27 16.19
N PHE A 45 14.79 28.58 15.83
CA PHE A 45 15.60 27.70 14.97
C PHE A 45 16.24 26.53 15.73
N GLU A 46 16.40 26.64 17.05
CA GLU A 46 16.87 25.54 17.90
C GLU A 46 15.82 24.41 18.01
N GLN A 47 14.53 24.73 17.99
CA GLN A 47 13.48 23.74 17.94
C GLN A 47 13.47 22.95 16.61
N GLN A 48 13.93 23.55 15.51
CA GLN A 48 14.12 22.84 14.24
C GLN A 48 15.36 21.92 14.26
N THR A 49 16.37 22.19 15.10
CA THR A 49 17.53 21.30 15.25
C THR A 49 17.18 20.00 15.98
N HIS A 50 16.13 19.97 16.81
CA HIS A 50 15.60 18.71 17.32
C HIS A 50 15.00 17.82 16.23
N ALA A 51 14.31 18.39 15.25
CA ALA A 51 13.86 17.66 14.06
C ALA A 51 15.05 17.17 13.20
N ALA A 52 16.11 17.97 13.10
CA ALA A 52 17.36 17.59 12.42
C ALA A 52 18.15 16.52 13.19
N GLN A 53 18.11 16.51 14.52
CA GLN A 53 18.70 15.44 15.34
C GLN A 53 17.92 14.11 15.22
N ILE A 54 16.62 14.17 15.00
CA ILE A 54 15.82 12.98 14.68
C ILE A 54 16.13 12.51 13.24
N ALA A 55 16.34 13.42 12.30
CA ALA A 55 16.76 13.09 10.93
C ALA A 55 18.20 12.51 10.86
N ASN A 56 19.09 12.90 11.79
CA ASN A 56 20.42 12.31 11.93
C ASN A 56 20.42 10.90 12.54
N ARG A 57 19.28 10.38 12.99
CA ARG A 57 19.12 8.95 13.33
C ARG A 57 18.98 8.04 12.10
N SER A 58 19.01 8.58 10.90
CA SER A 58 18.93 7.82 9.65
C SER A 58 20.30 7.39 9.12
N THR A 59 21.15 6.79 9.96
CA THR A 59 22.10 5.83 9.44
C THR A 59 21.33 4.52 9.25
N PHE A 60 21.13 4.10 7.99
CA PHE A 60 20.70 2.73 7.72
C PHE A 60 21.52 1.79 8.58
N ALA A 61 20.87 0.97 9.41
CA ALA A 61 21.42 -0.19 10.09
C ALA A 61 22.33 -0.02 11.33
N THR A 62 22.19 0.98 12.20
CA THR A 62 22.94 0.88 13.47
C THR A 62 22.18 1.23 14.75
N ALA A 63 20.98 1.78 14.67
CA ALA A 63 20.10 1.81 15.83
C ALA A 63 19.09 0.69 15.69
N THR A 64 19.18 -0.33 16.54
CA THR A 64 18.09 -1.29 16.71
C THR A 64 16.82 -0.47 16.98
N PRO A 65 15.83 -0.47 16.07
CA PRO A 65 14.63 0.31 16.29
C PRO A 65 14.00 -0.16 17.59
N THR A 66 13.78 0.74 18.52
CA THR A 66 13.11 0.40 19.77
C THR A 66 11.64 0.22 19.46
N THR A 67 11.22 -1.03 19.34
CA THR A 67 9.80 -1.36 19.27
C THR A 67 9.13 -0.96 20.60
N HIS A 68 7.88 -0.51 20.54
CA HIS A 68 7.10 -0.17 21.73
C HIS A 68 6.63 -1.44 22.47
N PHE A 69 6.50 -2.54 21.71
CA PHE A 69 6.09 -3.86 22.20
C PHE A 69 6.99 -4.95 21.59
N ARG A 70 6.94 -6.15 22.14
CA ARG A 70 7.54 -7.31 21.47
C ARG A 70 6.83 -7.52 20.12
N PRO A 71 7.52 -7.41 18.97
CA PRO A 71 6.90 -7.64 17.68
C PRO A 71 6.48 -9.10 17.53
N ARG A 72 5.32 -9.33 16.93
CA ARG A 72 4.81 -10.65 16.55
C ARG A 72 5.10 -10.97 15.09
N ALA A 73 5.30 -9.92 14.28
CA ALA A 73 5.75 -10.02 12.90
C ALA A 73 6.94 -9.09 12.68
N LYS A 74 7.82 -9.47 11.76
CA LYS A 74 8.99 -8.68 11.32
C LYS A 74 8.81 -8.13 9.92
N ARG A 75 7.99 -8.80 9.10
CA ARG A 75 7.79 -8.54 7.67
C ARG A 75 6.32 -8.55 7.33
N VAL A 76 5.97 -7.84 6.26
CA VAL A 76 4.59 -7.75 5.76
C VAL A 76 4.55 -7.99 4.27
N VAL A 77 3.58 -8.78 3.79
CA VAL A 77 3.15 -8.82 2.40
C VAL A 77 1.71 -8.34 2.33
N PHE A 78 1.47 -7.33 1.51
CA PHE A 78 0.12 -6.83 1.27
C PHE A 78 -0.33 -7.14 -0.17
N PHE A 79 -1.24 -8.08 -0.32
CA PHE A 79 -1.93 -8.41 -1.56
C PHE A 79 -3.06 -7.41 -1.78
N PHE A 80 -2.82 -6.38 -2.55
CA PHE A 80 -3.78 -5.31 -2.80
C PHE A 80 -4.60 -5.59 -4.06
N MET A 81 -5.88 -5.93 -3.86
CA MET A 81 -6.86 -6.26 -4.90
C MET A 81 -7.56 -4.98 -5.35
N GLN A 82 -6.92 -4.25 -6.28
CA GLN A 82 -7.43 -2.96 -6.74
C GLN A 82 -8.78 -3.11 -7.44
N GLY A 83 -9.71 -2.27 -7.06
CA GLY A 83 -11.04 -2.24 -7.64
C GLY A 83 -12.13 -2.75 -6.69
N GLY A 84 -11.74 -3.29 -5.54
CA GLY A 84 -12.67 -3.69 -4.49
C GLY A 84 -13.37 -5.02 -4.75
N PRO A 85 -12.78 -6.15 -4.29
CA PRO A 85 -13.41 -7.46 -4.36
C PRO A 85 -14.74 -7.51 -3.62
N SER A 86 -15.73 -8.17 -4.20
CA SER A 86 -17.04 -8.37 -3.59
C SER A 86 -16.95 -9.29 -2.38
N GLN A 87 -17.24 -8.77 -1.19
CA GLN A 87 -17.23 -9.57 0.05
C GLN A 87 -18.23 -10.71 -0.01
N VAL A 88 -19.42 -10.50 -0.57
CA VAL A 88 -20.47 -11.52 -0.65
C VAL A 88 -20.20 -12.63 -1.67
N ASP A 89 -19.23 -12.40 -2.56
CA ASP A 89 -18.78 -13.39 -3.56
C ASP A 89 -17.46 -14.07 -3.16
N THR A 90 -16.77 -13.59 -2.11
CA THR A 90 -15.44 -14.09 -1.70
C THR A 90 -15.40 -14.71 -0.31
N PHE A 91 -15.57 -13.94 0.79
CA PHE A 91 -15.36 -14.39 2.17
C PHE A 91 -16.48 -14.08 3.16
N ASP A 92 -17.56 -13.40 2.73
CA ASP A 92 -18.71 -13.06 3.57
C ASP A 92 -20.00 -13.67 3.00
N TYR A 93 -20.13 -14.99 3.14
CA TYR A 93 -21.31 -15.72 2.67
C TYR A 93 -22.58 -15.25 3.35
N LYS A 94 -23.62 -14.96 2.56
CA LYS A 94 -24.93 -14.48 2.99
C LYS A 94 -26.07 -15.34 2.42
N SER A 95 -26.51 -16.33 3.16
CA SER A 95 -27.64 -17.20 2.78
C SER A 95 -28.94 -16.42 2.58
N ALA A 96 -29.11 -15.33 3.32
CA ALA A 96 -30.27 -14.44 3.21
C ALA A 96 -30.41 -13.78 1.83
N LEU A 97 -29.33 -13.59 1.08
CA LEU A 97 -29.40 -13.03 -0.27
C LEU A 97 -30.25 -13.89 -1.21
N SER A 98 -30.21 -15.22 -1.07
CA SER A 98 -31.08 -16.11 -1.85
C SER A 98 -32.55 -15.95 -1.48
N LYS A 99 -32.86 -15.75 -0.20
CA LYS A 99 -34.20 -15.49 0.31
C LYS A 99 -34.79 -14.15 -0.16
N TYR A 100 -33.90 -13.15 -0.28
CA TYR A 100 -34.31 -11.78 -0.66
C TYR A 100 -33.97 -11.44 -2.10
N GLN A 101 -33.62 -12.43 -2.93
CA GLN A 101 -33.32 -12.22 -4.34
C GLN A 101 -34.43 -11.43 -5.03
N GLY A 102 -34.06 -10.42 -5.81
CA GLY A 102 -34.99 -9.59 -6.57
C GLY A 102 -35.76 -8.55 -5.72
N LYS A 103 -35.53 -8.47 -4.41
CA LYS A 103 -36.10 -7.43 -3.55
C LYS A 103 -35.22 -6.20 -3.49
N THR A 104 -35.82 -5.06 -3.21
CA THR A 104 -35.09 -3.81 -2.92
C THR A 104 -34.44 -3.89 -1.54
N TYR A 105 -33.22 -3.33 -1.39
CA TYR A 105 -32.57 -3.20 -0.10
C TYR A 105 -33.35 -2.25 0.81
N SER A 106 -33.71 -2.71 2.01
CA SER A 106 -34.54 -1.97 2.97
C SER A 106 -33.76 -1.04 3.91
N GLY A 107 -32.43 -0.99 3.80
CA GLY A 107 -31.54 -0.26 4.72
C GLY A 107 -31.46 1.27 4.50
N GLY A 108 -32.43 1.88 3.82
CA GLY A 108 -32.57 3.33 3.68
C GLY A 108 -31.68 3.98 2.61
N LEU A 109 -30.77 3.26 1.96
CA LEU A 109 -30.01 3.77 0.82
C LEU A 109 -30.80 3.58 -0.47
N GLN A 110 -30.99 4.67 -1.21
CA GLN A 110 -31.70 4.63 -2.51
C GLN A 110 -30.77 4.93 -3.69
N ILE A 111 -29.62 5.54 -3.42
CA ILE A 111 -28.65 5.96 -4.43
C ILE A 111 -27.30 5.33 -4.12
N GLY A 112 -26.69 4.70 -5.11
CA GLY A 112 -25.36 4.09 -5.04
C GLY A 112 -24.24 5.14 -5.09
N SER A 113 -23.00 4.66 -5.06
CA SER A 113 -21.80 5.48 -5.04
C SER A 113 -21.61 6.35 -6.28
N ASN A 114 -22.15 5.91 -7.40
CA ASN A 114 -22.08 6.58 -8.70
C ASN A 114 -23.28 7.50 -8.99
N GLY A 115 -24.13 7.77 -7.99
CA GLY A 115 -25.35 8.57 -8.13
C GLY A 115 -26.52 7.84 -8.82
N ARG A 116 -26.37 6.55 -9.13
CA ARG A 116 -27.41 5.71 -9.73
C ARG A 116 -28.27 5.08 -8.64
N LYS A 117 -29.49 4.72 -9.03
CA LYS A 117 -30.42 4.01 -8.15
C LYS A 117 -29.85 2.63 -7.80
N ILE A 118 -29.85 2.26 -6.52
CA ILE A 118 -29.43 0.94 -6.06
C ILE A 118 -30.33 -0.12 -6.71
N GLY A 119 -29.71 -1.17 -7.26
CA GLY A 119 -30.41 -2.29 -7.88
C GLY A 119 -31.02 -3.25 -6.86
N LEU A 120 -31.40 -4.43 -7.34
CA LEU A 120 -32.08 -5.44 -6.54
C LEU A 120 -31.04 -6.36 -5.85
N LEU A 121 -31.37 -6.85 -4.67
CA LEU A 121 -30.57 -7.84 -3.95
C LEU A 121 -30.31 -9.05 -4.83
N THR A 122 -29.04 -9.40 -4.97
CA THR A 122 -28.56 -10.45 -5.88
C THR A 122 -27.61 -11.38 -5.13
N PRO A 123 -27.95 -12.67 -5.00
CA PRO A 123 -27.08 -13.65 -4.35
C PRO A 123 -25.77 -13.83 -5.12
N SER A 124 -24.80 -14.42 -4.45
CA SER A 124 -23.55 -14.85 -5.10
C SER A 124 -23.83 -15.93 -6.13
N ALA A 125 -23.16 -15.84 -7.28
CA ALA A 125 -23.15 -16.90 -8.29
C ALA A 125 -22.16 -18.04 -7.96
N PHE A 126 -21.37 -17.88 -6.90
CA PHE A 126 -20.37 -18.83 -6.46
C PHE A 126 -20.85 -19.62 -5.25
N SER A 127 -20.54 -20.91 -5.21
CA SER A 127 -20.79 -21.74 -4.05
C SER A 127 -19.78 -21.43 -2.93
N PHE A 128 -20.22 -21.63 -1.68
CA PHE A 128 -19.37 -21.52 -0.51
C PHE A 128 -19.28 -22.86 0.20
N HIS A 129 -18.11 -23.18 0.69
CA HIS A 129 -17.86 -24.42 1.41
C HIS A 129 -17.13 -24.13 2.72
N GLN A 130 -17.50 -24.87 3.77
CA GLN A 130 -16.72 -24.93 5.00
C GLN A 130 -15.38 -25.58 4.71
N ARG A 131 -14.29 -24.96 5.14
CA ARG A 131 -12.92 -25.42 4.89
C ARG A 131 -12.13 -25.47 6.19
N GLY A 132 -11.11 -26.37 6.20
CA GLY A 132 -10.29 -26.57 7.38
C GLY A 132 -11.06 -27.18 8.53
N GLU A 133 -10.38 -27.30 9.67
CA GLU A 133 -10.97 -27.73 10.95
C GLU A 133 -11.85 -26.62 11.57
N SER A 134 -11.52 -25.35 11.25
CA SER A 134 -12.26 -24.18 11.70
C SER A 134 -13.65 -24.05 11.06
N GLY A 135 -13.89 -24.71 9.93
CA GLY A 135 -15.14 -24.58 9.19
C GLY A 135 -15.34 -23.21 8.53
N LEU A 136 -14.26 -22.46 8.28
CA LEU A 136 -14.35 -21.15 7.66
C LEU A 136 -14.98 -21.25 6.28
N GLN A 137 -15.99 -20.40 6.01
CA GLN A 137 -16.68 -20.35 4.72
C GLN A 137 -15.79 -19.66 3.67
N VAL A 138 -15.40 -20.40 2.64
CA VAL A 138 -14.58 -19.91 1.52
C VAL A 138 -15.32 -20.13 0.20
N SER A 139 -15.33 -19.12 -0.65
CA SER A 139 -15.93 -19.19 -1.99
C SER A 139 -15.19 -20.17 -2.88
N SER A 140 -15.92 -20.82 -3.79
CA SER A 140 -15.37 -21.68 -4.86
C SER A 140 -14.42 -20.95 -5.82
N LEU A 141 -14.30 -19.63 -5.70
CA LEU A 141 -13.30 -18.83 -6.41
C LEU A 141 -11.87 -19.13 -5.98
N TYR A 142 -11.68 -19.66 -4.75
CA TYR A 142 -10.37 -19.84 -4.12
C TYR A 142 -10.07 -21.30 -3.76
N PRO A 143 -9.98 -22.22 -4.74
CA PRO A 143 -9.76 -23.64 -4.47
C PRO A 143 -8.40 -23.95 -3.84
N HIS A 144 -7.35 -23.18 -4.15
CA HIS A 144 -6.02 -23.36 -3.57
C HIS A 144 -5.92 -22.74 -2.18
N LEU A 145 -6.36 -21.49 -2.01
CA LEU A 145 -6.33 -20.78 -0.73
C LEU A 145 -7.24 -21.46 0.32
N ALA A 146 -8.30 -22.14 -0.10
CA ALA A 146 -9.20 -22.90 0.77
C ALA A 146 -8.49 -23.99 1.58
N ASN A 147 -7.31 -24.47 1.15
CA ASN A 147 -6.50 -25.44 1.88
C ASN A 147 -5.79 -24.81 3.10
N PHE A 148 -5.76 -23.49 3.19
CA PHE A 148 -5.15 -22.71 4.27
C PHE A 148 -6.22 -21.97 5.10
N ALA A 149 -7.47 -22.45 5.08
CA ALA A 149 -8.58 -21.80 5.79
C ALA A 149 -8.30 -21.63 7.29
N ASP A 150 -7.61 -22.59 7.93
CA ASP A 150 -7.25 -22.55 9.33
C ASP A 150 -6.15 -21.53 9.67
N ASP A 151 -5.44 -21.05 8.64
CA ASP A 151 -4.42 -19.99 8.77
C ASP A 151 -5.02 -18.58 8.59
N LEU A 152 -6.25 -18.46 8.06
CA LEU A 152 -6.85 -17.17 7.72
C LEU A 152 -7.67 -16.60 8.87
N CYS A 153 -7.51 -15.32 9.14
CA CYS A 153 -8.41 -14.50 9.95
C CYS A 153 -9.16 -13.52 9.04
N VAL A 154 -10.43 -13.77 8.79
CA VAL A 154 -11.26 -12.94 7.91
C VAL A 154 -11.93 -11.84 8.71
N VAL A 155 -11.60 -10.58 8.47
CA VAL A 155 -12.29 -9.42 9.03
C VAL A 155 -13.43 -9.03 8.08
N ARG A 156 -14.67 -9.34 8.47
CA ARG A 156 -15.88 -9.14 7.64
C ARG A 156 -16.53 -7.77 7.83
N SER A 157 -16.07 -7.01 8.79
CA SER A 157 -16.69 -5.75 9.22
C SER A 157 -15.89 -4.50 8.84
N MET A 158 -15.04 -4.61 7.82
CA MET A 158 -14.29 -3.46 7.32
C MET A 158 -15.21 -2.38 6.77
N TYR A 159 -14.86 -1.11 6.97
CA TYR A 159 -15.48 0.05 6.31
C TYR A 159 -14.48 1.18 6.11
N CYS A 160 -14.77 2.08 5.17
CA CYS A 160 -13.93 3.24 4.86
C CYS A 160 -14.78 4.49 4.59
N ASP A 161 -14.13 5.65 4.40
CA ASP A 161 -14.81 6.95 4.37
C ASP A 161 -15.27 7.36 2.97
N THR A 162 -14.91 6.59 1.93
CA THR A 162 -15.18 6.99 0.54
C THR A 162 -15.55 5.81 -0.35
N PRO A 163 -16.55 5.98 -1.23
CA PRO A 163 -16.91 5.00 -2.25
C PRO A 163 -16.07 5.15 -3.54
N THR A 164 -15.09 6.03 -3.59
CA THR A 164 -14.35 6.36 -4.81
C THR A 164 -12.96 5.74 -4.78
N HIS A 165 -12.52 5.10 -5.88
CA HIS A 165 -11.28 4.32 -5.94
C HIS A 165 -10.03 5.09 -5.53
N SER A 166 -9.73 6.24 -6.16
CA SER A 166 -8.48 6.94 -5.85
C SER A 166 -8.37 7.39 -4.40
N PRO A 167 -9.37 8.03 -3.79
CA PRO A 167 -9.37 8.32 -2.34
C PRO A 167 -9.38 7.05 -1.47
N GLY A 168 -10.11 6.00 -1.86
CA GLY A 168 -10.15 4.73 -1.12
C GLY A 168 -8.80 4.01 -1.12
N ILE A 169 -8.13 3.94 -2.26
CA ILE A 169 -6.77 3.40 -2.38
C ILE A 169 -5.80 4.22 -1.52
N LEU A 170 -5.90 5.55 -1.54
CA LEU A 170 -5.08 6.39 -0.68
C LEU A 170 -5.38 6.11 0.79
N GLN A 171 -6.65 6.03 1.20
CA GLN A 171 -7.01 5.75 2.58
C GLN A 171 -6.50 4.40 3.07
N MET A 172 -6.65 3.35 2.27
CA MET A 172 -6.15 2.01 2.61
C MET A 172 -4.63 1.99 2.75
N ASN A 173 -3.90 2.80 1.98
CA ASN A 173 -2.45 2.83 2.02
C ASN A 173 -1.87 3.86 2.98
N THR A 174 -2.54 4.99 3.23
CA THR A 174 -1.97 6.15 3.95
C THR A 174 -2.77 6.60 5.16
N GLY A 175 -3.92 5.95 5.43
CA GLY A 175 -4.86 6.37 6.46
C GLY A 175 -5.64 7.66 6.14
N SER A 176 -5.54 8.18 4.90
CA SER A 176 -6.17 9.43 4.49
C SER A 176 -6.68 9.37 3.06
N ILE A 177 -7.85 9.95 2.82
CA ILE A 177 -8.40 10.10 1.46
C ILE A 177 -7.70 11.17 0.63
N VAL A 178 -6.79 11.93 1.24
CA VAL A 178 -6.07 13.04 0.62
C VAL A 178 -4.61 12.67 0.39
N VAL A 179 -4.05 13.09 -0.75
CA VAL A 179 -2.65 12.91 -1.10
C VAL A 179 -1.69 13.64 -0.15
N GLY A 180 -0.40 13.24 -0.14
CA GLY A 180 0.66 13.91 0.61
C GLY A 180 0.94 13.29 1.98
N ARG A 181 0.24 12.22 2.36
CA ARG A 181 0.54 11.47 3.57
C ARG A 181 1.42 10.26 3.30
N PRO A 182 2.30 9.88 4.26
CA PRO A 182 3.12 8.68 4.14
C PRO A 182 2.27 7.42 4.13
N SER A 183 2.67 6.46 3.30
CA SER A 183 2.03 5.15 3.23
C SER A 183 2.37 4.27 4.44
N LEU A 184 1.58 3.22 4.68
CA LEU A 184 1.82 2.21 5.71
C LEU A 184 3.25 1.65 5.64
N GLY A 185 3.74 1.31 4.43
CA GLY A 185 5.11 0.84 4.25
C GLY A 185 6.16 1.90 4.64
N SER A 186 5.89 3.18 4.37
CA SER A 186 6.74 4.29 4.79
C SER A 186 6.77 4.44 6.32
N TRP A 187 5.62 4.32 6.99
CA TRP A 187 5.53 4.35 8.44
C TRP A 187 6.26 3.17 9.10
N LEU A 188 6.13 1.96 8.54
CA LEU A 188 6.86 0.78 9.04
C LEU A 188 8.37 0.94 8.88
N ASN A 189 8.83 1.44 7.73
CA ASN A 189 10.25 1.72 7.53
C ASN A 189 10.77 2.83 8.43
N TYR A 190 9.98 3.87 8.68
CA TYR A 190 10.33 4.93 9.62
C TYR A 190 10.45 4.41 11.05
N GLY A 191 9.47 3.62 11.51
CA GLY A 191 9.42 3.09 12.87
C GLY A 191 10.41 1.97 13.15
N LEU A 192 10.70 1.12 12.17
CA LEU A 192 11.47 -0.12 12.36
C LEU A 192 12.80 -0.18 11.60
N GLY A 193 13.02 0.73 10.65
CA GLY A 193 14.17 0.65 9.76
C GLY A 193 14.14 -0.56 8.81
N SER A 194 15.26 -0.83 8.16
CA SER A 194 15.47 -2.00 7.30
C SER A 194 16.41 -2.99 7.98
N GLU A 195 16.11 -4.29 7.84
CA GLU A 195 17.03 -5.37 8.25
C GLU A 195 18.10 -5.64 7.17
N ASN A 196 17.98 -5.00 6.02
CA ASN A 196 18.87 -5.15 4.88
C ASN A 196 19.45 -3.80 4.45
N GLU A 197 20.76 -3.75 4.27
CA GLU A 197 21.49 -2.56 3.82
C GLU A 197 21.60 -2.44 2.30
N SER A 198 21.27 -3.50 1.57
CA SER A 198 21.49 -3.59 0.13
C SER A 198 20.23 -3.68 -0.69
N LEU A 199 19.05 -3.72 -0.03
CA LEU A 199 17.73 -3.71 -0.65
C LEU A 199 16.84 -2.67 0.03
N PRO A 200 15.86 -2.10 -0.69
CA PRO A 200 14.91 -1.18 -0.08
C PRO A 200 14.08 -1.93 0.97
N GLY A 201 13.79 -1.28 2.09
CA GLY A 201 12.93 -1.87 3.13
C GLY A 201 11.45 -1.94 2.71
N PHE A 202 11.05 -1.19 1.67
CA PHE A 202 9.70 -1.19 1.11
C PHE A 202 9.73 -1.38 -0.40
N VAL A 203 9.16 -2.47 -0.89
CA VAL A 203 9.05 -2.81 -2.31
C VAL A 203 7.60 -2.85 -2.74
N VAL A 204 7.32 -2.30 -3.91
CA VAL A 204 5.99 -2.29 -4.54
C VAL A 204 6.06 -2.96 -5.91
N MET A 205 5.13 -3.87 -6.19
CA MET A 205 4.97 -4.47 -7.51
C MET A 205 3.56 -4.21 -8.03
N VAL A 206 3.48 -3.40 -9.09
CA VAL A 206 2.20 -3.06 -9.71
C VAL A 206 1.81 -4.10 -10.78
N ASP A 207 0.54 -4.05 -11.17
CA ASP A 207 0.05 -4.86 -12.27
C ASP A 207 0.62 -4.33 -13.61
N PRO A 208 1.05 -5.21 -14.54
CA PRO A 208 1.59 -4.78 -15.83
C PRO A 208 0.54 -4.10 -16.73
N ARG A 209 -0.75 -4.29 -16.45
CA ARG A 209 -1.87 -3.62 -17.15
C ARG A 209 -2.02 -2.14 -16.73
N GLY A 210 -1.37 -1.73 -15.65
CA GLY A 210 -1.34 -0.36 -15.14
C GLY A 210 -1.15 -0.30 -13.64
N GLY A 211 -0.73 0.87 -13.13
CA GLY A 211 -0.65 1.13 -11.69
C GLY A 211 -2.03 1.38 -11.08
N PRO A 212 -2.11 1.46 -9.73
CA PRO A 212 -3.35 1.79 -9.04
C PRO A 212 -3.83 3.21 -9.36
N ARG A 213 -5.16 3.41 -9.33
CA ARG A 213 -5.79 4.71 -9.59
C ARG A 213 -5.35 5.83 -8.64
N GLY A 214 -4.78 5.49 -7.49
CA GLY A 214 -4.11 6.44 -6.58
C GLY A 214 -2.70 6.85 -7.01
N GLY A 215 -2.15 6.22 -8.06
CA GLY A 215 -0.79 6.45 -8.57
C GLY A 215 0.29 6.20 -7.51
N ALA A 216 1.45 6.84 -7.69
CA ALA A 216 2.58 6.73 -6.76
C ALA A 216 2.27 7.28 -5.35
N GLY A 217 1.20 8.06 -5.18
CA GLY A 217 0.73 8.51 -3.87
C GLY A 217 0.42 7.37 -2.92
N ALA A 218 0.00 6.20 -3.44
CA ALA A 218 -0.33 5.02 -2.65
C ALA A 218 0.89 4.37 -1.94
N TRP A 219 2.12 4.63 -2.39
CA TRP A 219 3.36 4.14 -1.75
C TRP A 219 4.39 5.24 -1.51
N SER A 220 3.94 6.47 -1.50
CA SER A 220 4.81 7.63 -1.30
C SER A 220 5.21 7.79 0.16
N ALA A 221 6.35 8.46 0.37
CA ALA A 221 6.76 8.90 1.69
C ALA A 221 5.96 10.12 2.19
N GLY A 222 5.14 10.74 1.34
CA GLY A 222 4.35 11.92 1.68
C GLY A 222 5.23 13.03 2.24
N PHE A 223 4.92 13.49 3.44
CA PHE A 223 5.71 14.51 4.15
C PHE A 223 6.98 13.97 4.85
N MET A 224 7.19 12.66 4.85
CA MET A 224 8.43 12.06 5.36
C MET A 224 9.55 12.12 4.31
N PRO A 225 10.83 11.98 4.73
CA PRO A 225 11.94 11.85 3.79
C PRO A 225 11.73 10.75 2.75
N ALA A 226 12.11 11.03 1.51
CA ALA A 226 11.91 10.13 0.36
C ALA A 226 12.57 8.74 0.51
N VAL A 227 13.51 8.59 1.43
CA VAL A 227 14.16 7.30 1.77
C VAL A 227 13.16 6.24 2.25
N TYR A 228 12.03 6.66 2.82
CA TYR A 228 10.97 5.75 3.29
C TYR A 228 9.97 5.37 2.20
N GLN A 229 10.08 5.95 0.99
CA GLN A 229 9.18 5.66 -0.12
C GLN A 229 9.33 4.23 -0.63
N GLY A 230 8.23 3.66 -1.12
CA GLY A 230 8.25 2.36 -1.79
C GLY A 230 9.04 2.38 -3.10
N THR A 231 9.89 1.38 -3.29
CA THR A 231 10.66 1.18 -4.52
C THR A 231 9.90 0.26 -5.46
N LEU A 232 9.65 0.73 -6.69
CA LEU A 232 8.90 0.00 -7.69
C LEU A 232 9.76 -1.11 -8.31
N PHE A 233 9.32 -2.36 -8.17
CA PHE A 233 9.82 -3.53 -8.90
C PHE A 233 8.80 -3.95 -9.97
N ARG A 234 9.26 -4.38 -11.13
CA ARG A 234 8.42 -4.84 -12.23
C ARG A 234 8.37 -6.35 -12.25
N SER A 235 7.20 -6.89 -12.55
CA SER A 235 7.04 -8.35 -12.77
C SER A 235 7.49 -8.78 -14.16
N ARG A 236 7.53 -7.87 -15.13
CA ARG A 236 7.91 -8.14 -16.53
C ARG A 236 9.06 -7.25 -16.99
N GLY A 237 9.87 -7.79 -17.88
CA GLY A 237 11.05 -7.09 -18.42
C GLY A 237 12.14 -6.94 -17.36
N SER A 238 12.84 -5.80 -17.37
CA SER A 238 13.82 -5.50 -16.32
C SER A 238 13.06 -5.19 -15.02
N THR A 239 13.23 -6.03 -14.00
CA THR A 239 12.58 -5.89 -12.70
C THR A 239 12.89 -4.55 -12.05
N LEU A 240 14.11 -4.05 -12.23
CA LEU A 240 14.54 -2.72 -11.83
C LEU A 240 15.11 -1.98 -13.03
N LEU A 241 14.64 -0.75 -13.25
CA LEU A 241 15.17 0.10 -14.30
C LEU A 241 16.57 0.61 -13.91
N ASN A 242 17.44 0.74 -14.92
CA ASN A 242 18.76 1.35 -14.77
C ASN A 242 19.66 0.70 -13.69
N LEU A 243 19.40 -0.58 -13.35
CA LEU A 243 20.19 -1.29 -12.35
C LEU A 243 21.63 -1.59 -12.83
N ARG A 244 21.80 -1.82 -14.14
CA ARG A 244 23.12 -2.15 -14.70
C ARG A 244 23.95 -0.89 -14.90
N THR A 245 25.26 -1.00 -14.59
CA THR A 245 26.23 0.04 -14.96
C THR A 245 26.19 0.29 -16.47
N PRO A 246 26.12 1.54 -16.94
CA PRO A 246 26.13 1.85 -18.38
C PRO A 246 27.36 1.28 -19.08
N ALA A 247 27.20 0.90 -20.34
CA ALA A 247 28.33 0.39 -21.15
C ALA A 247 29.47 1.43 -21.22
N GLY A 248 30.69 0.97 -21.06
CA GLY A 248 31.89 1.82 -21.07
C GLY A 248 32.27 2.43 -19.72
N ILE A 249 31.45 2.26 -18.68
CA ILE A 249 31.79 2.69 -17.31
C ILE A 249 32.21 1.47 -16.50
N SER A 250 33.43 1.46 -15.96
CA SER A 250 33.86 0.41 -15.04
C SER A 250 33.26 0.60 -13.65
N ASN A 251 33.08 -0.49 -12.88
CA ASN A 251 32.63 -0.43 -11.49
C ASN A 251 33.52 0.50 -10.64
N ARG A 252 34.82 0.53 -10.89
CA ARG A 252 35.78 1.42 -10.21
C ARG A 252 35.52 2.88 -10.54
N SER A 253 35.23 3.20 -11.81
CA SER A 253 34.88 4.56 -12.23
C SER A 253 33.57 5.00 -11.63
N GLN A 254 32.57 4.13 -11.65
CA GLN A 254 31.26 4.40 -11.03
C GLN A 254 31.39 4.66 -9.54
N ARG A 255 32.14 3.82 -8.79
CA ARG A 255 32.36 4.03 -7.34
C ARG A 255 33.00 5.40 -7.07
N ARG A 256 34.06 5.76 -7.82
CA ARG A 256 34.71 7.07 -7.68
C ARG A 256 33.75 8.24 -7.94
N SER A 257 32.87 8.10 -8.93
CA SER A 257 31.85 9.12 -9.21
C SER A 257 30.86 9.26 -8.05
N LEU A 258 30.47 8.15 -7.44
CA LEU A 258 29.57 8.16 -6.27
C LEU A 258 30.27 8.74 -5.03
N ASP A 259 31.54 8.41 -4.79
CA ASP A 259 32.33 8.98 -3.69
C ASP A 259 32.46 10.50 -3.82
N LEU A 260 32.68 10.98 -5.06
CA LEU A 260 32.70 12.43 -5.33
C LEU A 260 31.33 13.08 -5.08
N LEU A 261 30.26 12.46 -5.58
CA LEU A 261 28.89 12.94 -5.36
C LEU A 261 28.54 12.98 -3.87
N GLU A 262 28.93 11.94 -3.12
CA GLU A 262 28.73 11.90 -1.67
C GLU A 262 29.46 13.07 -1.00
N THR A 263 30.76 13.30 -1.35
CA THR A 263 31.53 14.43 -0.80
C THR A 263 30.87 15.77 -1.09
N LEU A 264 30.44 16.00 -2.35
CA LEU A 264 29.75 17.24 -2.75
C LEU A 264 28.41 17.43 -2.02
N ASN A 265 27.65 16.36 -1.90
CA ASN A 265 26.38 16.36 -1.21
C ASN A 265 26.54 16.59 0.30
N GLN A 266 27.57 16.03 0.94
CA GLN A 266 27.87 16.26 2.35
C GLN A 266 28.28 17.72 2.59
N GLN A 267 29.11 18.33 1.74
CA GLN A 267 29.43 19.75 1.81
C GLN A 267 28.17 20.62 1.66
N HIS A 268 27.28 20.26 0.74
CA HIS A 268 26.01 20.97 0.54
C HIS A 268 25.09 20.83 1.76
N LEU A 269 25.03 19.64 2.37
CA LEU A 269 24.24 19.38 3.58
C LEU A 269 24.75 20.21 4.78
N GLN A 270 26.10 20.34 4.94
CA GLN A 270 26.69 21.18 5.98
C GLN A 270 26.29 22.66 5.84
N GLN A 271 26.14 23.14 4.60
CA GLN A 271 25.71 24.52 4.31
C GLN A 271 24.20 24.72 4.50
N ARG A 272 23.43 23.63 4.56
CA ARG A 272 21.97 23.63 4.67
C ARG A 272 21.49 22.60 5.70
N PRO A 273 21.81 22.82 6.98
CA PRO A 273 21.38 21.90 8.03
C PRO A 273 19.84 21.83 8.09
N GLY A 274 19.31 20.61 8.20
CA GLY A 274 17.86 20.37 8.28
C GLY A 274 17.18 20.01 6.94
N TYR A 275 17.90 20.02 5.81
CA TYR A 275 17.32 19.53 4.53
C TYR A 275 17.35 17.99 4.46
N SER A 276 16.28 17.37 4.94
CA SER A 276 16.14 15.90 4.97
C SER A 276 16.13 15.26 3.58
N GLU A 277 15.65 15.98 2.55
CA GLU A 277 15.64 15.53 1.16
C GLU A 277 17.03 15.31 0.60
N LEU A 278 17.99 16.12 1.03
CA LEU A 278 19.38 15.97 0.58
C LEU A 278 20.03 14.72 1.19
N SER A 279 19.81 14.46 2.47
CA SER A 279 20.25 13.24 3.14
C SER A 279 19.60 12.00 2.50
N ALA A 280 18.30 12.03 2.21
CA ALA A 280 17.58 10.97 1.54
C ALA A 280 18.15 10.70 0.14
N ARG A 281 18.53 11.75 -0.60
CA ARG A 281 19.15 11.63 -1.93
C ARG A 281 20.51 10.93 -1.87
N ILE A 282 21.37 11.28 -0.91
CA ILE A 282 22.68 10.63 -0.70
C ILE A 282 22.44 9.13 -0.46
N GLN A 283 21.57 8.81 0.47
CA GLN A 283 21.24 7.41 0.81
C GLN A 283 20.65 6.64 -0.37
N SER A 284 19.84 7.29 -1.21
CA SER A 284 19.26 6.66 -2.40
C SER A 284 20.33 6.27 -3.43
N TYR A 285 21.38 7.07 -3.60
CA TYR A 285 22.47 6.74 -4.51
C TYR A 285 23.30 5.53 -4.01
N GLU A 286 23.60 5.49 -2.70
CA GLU A 286 24.31 4.37 -2.10
C GLU A 286 23.50 3.08 -2.15
N LEU A 287 22.19 3.16 -1.85
CA LEU A 287 21.29 2.03 -1.96
C LEU A 287 21.23 1.52 -3.40
N ALA A 288 21.06 2.43 -4.38
CA ALA A 288 21.01 2.06 -5.81
C ALA A 288 22.29 1.34 -6.26
N TYR A 289 23.46 1.78 -5.78
CA TYR A 289 24.73 1.11 -6.06
C TYR A 289 24.83 -0.29 -5.43
N LYS A 290 24.47 -0.41 -4.13
CA LYS A 290 24.44 -1.72 -3.43
C LYS A 290 23.45 -2.68 -4.10
N MET A 291 22.32 -2.18 -4.59
CA MET A 291 21.32 -2.95 -5.31
C MET A 291 21.84 -3.57 -6.62
N GLN A 292 22.82 -2.96 -7.28
CA GLN A 292 23.36 -3.48 -8.55
C GLN A 292 23.87 -4.93 -8.44
N THR A 293 24.38 -5.31 -7.28
CA THR A 293 24.85 -6.67 -7.02
C THR A 293 23.75 -7.53 -6.41
N THR A 294 23.19 -7.09 -5.30
CA THR A 294 22.25 -7.89 -4.49
C THR A 294 20.90 -8.08 -5.17
N ALA A 295 20.34 -7.02 -5.76
CA ALA A 295 19.05 -7.13 -6.41
C ALA A 295 19.08 -8.01 -7.66
N THR A 296 20.21 -8.06 -8.38
CA THR A 296 20.37 -8.95 -9.55
C THR A 296 20.18 -10.42 -9.16
N GLU A 297 20.68 -10.83 -8.01
CA GLU A 297 20.49 -12.19 -7.52
C GLU A 297 19.06 -12.47 -7.09
N VAL A 298 18.41 -11.51 -6.44
CA VAL A 298 17.02 -11.66 -5.96
C VAL A 298 16.05 -11.84 -7.11
N VAL A 299 16.23 -11.07 -8.19
CA VAL A 299 15.31 -11.08 -9.33
C VAL A 299 15.55 -12.22 -10.32
N ASP A 300 16.67 -12.95 -10.19
CA ASP A 300 16.97 -14.09 -11.04
C ASP A 300 16.18 -15.34 -10.60
N LEU A 301 15.01 -15.52 -11.19
CA LEU A 301 14.13 -16.67 -10.92
C LEU A 301 14.61 -17.97 -11.58
N ASN A 302 15.62 -17.94 -12.47
CA ASN A 302 16.19 -19.16 -13.07
C ASN A 302 16.91 -20.02 -12.04
N ARG A 303 17.17 -19.50 -10.85
CA ARG A 303 17.75 -20.25 -9.72
C ARG A 303 16.74 -21.08 -8.95
N GLU A 304 15.44 -20.92 -9.23
CA GLU A 304 14.38 -21.70 -8.60
C GLU A 304 14.22 -23.07 -9.28
N THR A 305 13.77 -24.04 -8.51
CA THR A 305 13.47 -25.36 -9.05
C THR A 305 12.21 -25.35 -9.92
N ALA A 306 12.09 -26.27 -10.86
CA ALA A 306 10.89 -26.44 -11.67
C ALA A 306 9.64 -26.60 -10.77
N ALA A 307 9.75 -27.41 -9.71
CA ALA A 307 8.66 -27.60 -8.76
C ALA A 307 8.22 -26.29 -8.08
N THR A 308 9.17 -25.42 -7.70
CA THR A 308 8.84 -24.10 -7.17
C THR A 308 8.14 -23.23 -8.22
N LEU A 309 8.63 -23.18 -9.45
CA LEU A 309 8.02 -22.41 -10.53
C LEU A 309 6.59 -22.89 -10.84
N ASP A 310 6.36 -24.20 -10.84
CA ASP A 310 5.04 -24.82 -11.03
C ASP A 310 4.10 -24.50 -9.88
N ALA A 311 4.57 -24.59 -8.63
CA ALA A 311 3.75 -24.29 -7.45
C ALA A 311 3.20 -22.86 -7.51
N TYR A 312 4.04 -21.87 -7.88
CA TYR A 312 3.62 -20.48 -8.07
C TYR A 312 2.88 -20.24 -9.39
N GLY A 313 2.69 -21.25 -10.24
CA GLY A 313 1.94 -21.17 -11.49
C GLY A 313 2.64 -20.36 -12.60
N LEU A 314 3.99 -20.29 -12.63
CA LEU A 314 4.71 -19.49 -13.61
C LEU A 314 4.60 -20.02 -15.05
N HIS A 315 4.25 -21.27 -15.23
CA HIS A 315 4.05 -21.89 -16.55
C HIS A 315 2.62 -21.74 -17.09
N ARG A 316 1.70 -21.17 -16.33
CA ARG A 316 0.32 -20.92 -16.73
C ARG A 316 0.14 -19.46 -17.09
N PRO A 317 -0.35 -19.11 -18.28
CA PRO A 317 -0.52 -17.71 -18.70
C PRO A 317 -1.34 -16.86 -17.71
N GLU A 318 -2.36 -17.45 -17.08
CA GLU A 318 -3.29 -16.76 -16.18
C GLU A 318 -2.59 -16.34 -14.88
N THR A 319 -1.75 -17.22 -14.31
CA THR A 319 -1.11 -17.03 -12.99
C THR A 319 0.30 -16.50 -13.08
N ALA A 320 0.97 -16.62 -14.24
CA ALA A 320 2.42 -16.37 -14.40
C ALA A 320 2.87 -15.01 -13.91
N ASP A 321 2.10 -13.94 -14.16
CA ASP A 321 2.49 -12.60 -13.73
C ASP A 321 2.40 -12.45 -12.21
N TYR A 322 1.27 -12.86 -11.63
CA TYR A 322 1.07 -12.75 -10.19
C TYR A 322 1.94 -13.75 -9.42
N GLY A 323 2.14 -14.94 -9.97
CA GLY A 323 3.08 -15.93 -9.45
C GLY A 323 4.51 -15.41 -9.38
N ARG A 324 4.95 -14.70 -10.41
CA ARG A 324 6.26 -14.04 -10.40
C ARG A 324 6.37 -12.99 -9.29
N LYS A 325 5.32 -12.19 -9.05
CA LYS A 325 5.29 -11.23 -7.95
C LYS A 325 5.37 -11.91 -6.58
N CYS A 326 4.57 -12.96 -6.37
CA CYS A 326 4.59 -13.74 -5.12
C CYS A 326 5.95 -14.40 -4.86
N LEU A 327 6.55 -15.00 -5.90
CA LEU A 327 7.87 -15.62 -5.78
C LEU A 327 8.98 -14.60 -5.51
N LEU A 328 8.93 -13.44 -6.17
CA LEU A 328 9.84 -12.32 -5.87
C LEU A 328 9.64 -11.79 -4.44
N ALA A 329 8.39 -11.71 -3.97
CA ALA A 329 8.11 -11.31 -2.59
C ALA A 329 8.76 -12.26 -1.60
N ARG A 330 8.64 -13.59 -1.76
CA ARG A 330 9.31 -14.57 -0.92
C ARG A 330 10.82 -14.34 -0.89
N ARG A 331 11.46 -14.17 -2.06
CA ARG A 331 12.91 -13.94 -2.16
C ARG A 331 13.37 -12.62 -1.51
N LEU A 332 12.54 -11.60 -1.56
CA LEU A 332 12.76 -10.32 -0.89
C LEU A 332 12.67 -10.46 0.64
N LEU A 333 11.65 -11.19 1.13
CA LEU A 333 11.47 -11.47 2.57
C LEU A 333 12.62 -12.27 3.15
N GLU A 334 13.12 -13.28 2.44
CA GLU A 334 14.32 -14.06 2.83
C GLU A 334 15.57 -13.19 3.04
N ARG A 335 15.60 -12.02 2.39
CA ARG A 335 16.70 -11.06 2.47
C ARG A 335 16.40 -9.85 3.36
N GLY A 336 15.36 -9.94 4.18
CA GLY A 336 15.06 -8.91 5.20
C GLY A 336 14.35 -7.67 4.67
N VAL A 337 13.72 -7.72 3.48
CA VAL A 337 12.80 -6.66 3.05
C VAL A 337 11.58 -6.66 3.97
N ARG A 338 11.28 -5.52 4.56
CA ARG A 338 10.27 -5.40 5.61
C ARG A 338 8.84 -5.36 5.09
N PHE A 339 8.60 -4.66 4.01
CA PHE A 339 7.25 -4.48 3.46
C PHE A 339 7.24 -4.71 1.95
N VAL A 340 6.44 -5.66 1.49
CA VAL A 340 6.24 -5.95 0.07
C VAL A 340 4.76 -5.80 -0.26
N GLN A 341 4.45 -4.92 -1.22
CA GLN A 341 3.08 -4.70 -1.67
C GLN A 341 2.89 -5.16 -3.10
N LEU A 342 1.90 -6.04 -3.30
CA LEU A 342 1.58 -6.66 -4.58
C LEU A 342 0.21 -6.21 -5.05
N TYR A 343 0.15 -5.42 -6.12
CA TYR A 343 -1.12 -5.03 -6.73
C TYR A 343 -1.61 -6.08 -7.72
N SER A 344 -2.90 -6.45 -7.59
CA SER A 344 -3.65 -7.22 -8.57
C SER A 344 -4.70 -6.33 -9.21
N GLY A 345 -4.72 -6.30 -10.54
CA GLY A 345 -5.54 -5.39 -11.31
C GLY A 345 -4.88 -4.04 -11.57
N GLY A 346 -5.12 -3.47 -12.75
CA GLY A 346 -4.53 -2.21 -13.17
C GLY A 346 -5.28 -1.59 -14.33
N GLY A 347 -5.30 -0.25 -14.39
CA GLY A 347 -6.02 0.47 -15.43
C GLY A 347 -7.52 0.15 -15.45
N ALA A 348 -8.03 -0.27 -16.58
CA ALA A 348 -9.42 -0.70 -16.75
C ALA A 348 -9.67 -2.16 -16.34
N GLU A 349 -8.59 -2.97 -16.22
CA GLU A 349 -8.67 -4.37 -15.84
C GLU A 349 -8.35 -4.56 -14.36
N SER A 350 -9.34 -4.38 -13.52
CA SER A 350 -9.22 -4.48 -12.06
C SER A 350 -10.45 -5.22 -11.50
N TRP A 351 -10.50 -5.39 -10.17
CA TRP A 351 -11.68 -5.97 -9.49
C TRP A 351 -12.92 -5.06 -9.54
N ASP A 352 -12.84 -3.92 -10.25
CA ASP A 352 -13.92 -2.97 -10.45
C ASP A 352 -15.00 -3.52 -11.40
N ALA A 353 -16.02 -4.16 -10.85
CA ALA A 353 -16.95 -5.05 -11.55
C ALA A 353 -18.38 -4.48 -11.66
N HIS A 354 -18.52 -3.36 -12.37
CA HIS A 354 -19.82 -2.69 -12.57
C HIS A 354 -20.74 -3.40 -13.57
N ASP A 355 -20.20 -4.05 -14.61
CA ASP A 355 -21.00 -4.66 -15.66
C ASP A 355 -21.18 -6.18 -15.47
N ASP A 356 -20.11 -6.90 -15.14
CA ASP A 356 -20.12 -8.34 -14.92
C ASP A 356 -19.18 -8.74 -13.78
N CYS A 357 -19.76 -8.83 -12.58
CA CYS A 357 -19.03 -9.23 -11.38
C CYS A 357 -18.60 -10.72 -11.43
N ILE A 358 -19.37 -11.56 -12.10
CA ILE A 358 -19.13 -13.01 -12.14
C ILE A 358 -17.86 -13.32 -12.95
N SER A 359 -17.80 -12.87 -14.20
CA SER A 359 -16.64 -13.12 -15.07
C SER A 359 -15.40 -12.39 -14.56
N ASN A 360 -15.57 -11.15 -14.08
CA ASN A 360 -14.49 -10.35 -13.50
C ASN A 360 -13.84 -11.05 -12.30
N HIS A 361 -14.64 -11.47 -11.31
CA HIS A 361 -14.12 -12.10 -10.09
C HIS A 361 -13.55 -13.48 -10.37
N ARG A 362 -14.14 -14.24 -11.29
CA ARG A 362 -13.59 -15.54 -11.73
C ARG A 362 -12.19 -15.37 -12.34
N LYS A 363 -12.02 -14.36 -13.22
CA LYS A 363 -10.72 -14.05 -13.84
C LYS A 363 -9.68 -13.68 -12.80
N HIS A 364 -9.96 -12.68 -11.98
CA HIS A 364 -8.98 -12.16 -11.04
C HIS A 364 -8.67 -13.11 -9.87
N ALA A 365 -9.65 -13.91 -9.43
CA ALA A 365 -9.40 -14.95 -8.45
C ALA A 365 -8.48 -16.05 -9.05
N ALA A 366 -8.73 -16.50 -10.28
CA ALA A 366 -7.87 -17.47 -10.95
C ALA A 366 -6.43 -16.96 -11.13
N GLU A 367 -6.24 -15.65 -11.38
CA GLU A 367 -4.90 -15.04 -11.48
C GLU A 367 -4.13 -15.08 -10.15
N THR A 368 -4.81 -15.05 -8.99
CA THR A 368 -4.19 -14.78 -7.68
C THR A 368 -4.21 -15.94 -6.70
N ASP A 369 -5.18 -16.84 -6.79
CA ASP A 369 -5.43 -17.91 -5.81
C ASP A 369 -4.23 -18.86 -5.65
N GLN A 370 -3.81 -19.52 -6.72
CA GLN A 370 -2.66 -20.46 -6.67
C GLN A 370 -1.37 -19.76 -6.23
N PRO A 371 -0.97 -18.58 -6.76
CA PRO A 371 0.22 -17.89 -6.34
C PRO A 371 0.25 -17.50 -4.86
N ILE A 372 -0.88 -17.05 -4.30
CA ILE A 372 -0.98 -16.69 -2.87
C ILE A 372 -0.87 -17.95 -2.01
N ALA A 373 -1.58 -19.01 -2.36
CA ALA A 373 -1.50 -20.30 -1.66
C ALA A 373 -0.07 -20.87 -1.67
N ALA A 374 0.62 -20.77 -2.81
CA ALA A 374 2.01 -21.19 -2.93
C ALA A 374 2.95 -20.38 -2.04
N LEU A 375 2.72 -19.07 -1.94
CA LEU A 375 3.51 -18.22 -1.04
C LEU A 375 3.29 -18.60 0.43
N ILE A 376 2.06 -18.89 0.85
CA ILE A 376 1.77 -19.36 2.22
C ILE A 376 2.54 -20.65 2.50
N ALA A 377 2.40 -21.65 1.63
CA ALA A 377 3.10 -22.94 1.78
C ALA A 377 4.63 -22.77 1.85
N ASP A 378 5.20 -21.94 0.98
CA ASP A 378 6.65 -21.72 0.90
C ASP A 378 7.16 -20.97 2.16
N LEU A 379 6.41 -20.00 2.68
CA LEU A 379 6.75 -19.34 3.95
C LEU A 379 6.71 -20.29 5.13
N GLN A 380 5.71 -21.19 5.20
CA GLN A 380 5.62 -22.22 6.24
C GLN A 380 6.80 -23.18 6.16
N GLN A 381 7.10 -23.71 4.97
CA GLN A 381 8.21 -24.64 4.74
C GLN A 381 9.59 -24.05 5.09
N ARG A 382 9.76 -22.74 4.91
CA ARG A 382 11.03 -22.03 5.15
C ARG A 382 11.16 -21.46 6.55
N GLY A 383 10.16 -21.64 7.42
CA GLY A 383 10.18 -21.08 8.77
C GLY A 383 10.08 -19.55 8.82
N LEU A 384 9.49 -18.94 7.78
CA LEU A 384 9.26 -17.49 7.70
C LEU A 384 7.84 -17.09 8.09
N TRP A 385 6.96 -18.07 8.27
CA TRP A 385 5.53 -17.87 8.53
C TRP A 385 5.27 -17.07 9.79
N GLU A 386 5.88 -17.45 10.91
CA GLU A 386 5.67 -16.81 12.20
C GLU A 386 6.15 -15.36 12.26
N ASP A 387 7.08 -14.99 11.39
CA ASP A 387 7.66 -13.66 11.31
C ASP A 387 7.03 -12.78 10.19
N THR A 388 6.10 -13.32 9.38
CA THR A 388 5.55 -12.65 8.20
C THR A 388 4.05 -12.47 8.30
N LEU A 389 3.59 -11.23 8.37
CA LEU A 389 2.17 -10.87 8.30
C LEU A 389 1.73 -10.78 6.83
N LEU A 390 0.74 -11.56 6.45
CA LEU A 390 0.06 -11.48 5.17
C LEU A 390 -1.25 -10.71 5.33
N ILE A 391 -1.53 -9.82 4.38
CA ILE A 391 -2.75 -9.01 4.33
C ILE A 391 -3.33 -9.11 2.92
N TRP A 392 -4.62 -9.38 2.79
CA TRP A 392 -5.34 -9.43 1.53
C TRP A 392 -6.58 -8.55 1.59
N GLY A 393 -6.81 -7.77 0.55
CA GLY A 393 -8.03 -6.99 0.38
C GLY A 393 -7.84 -5.84 -0.58
N GLY A 394 -8.89 -5.06 -0.77
CA GLY A 394 -8.92 -3.87 -1.61
C GLY A 394 -9.29 -2.62 -0.83
N GLU A 395 -9.54 -1.55 -1.56
CA GLU A 395 -9.90 -0.25 -0.99
C GLU A 395 -11.31 -0.20 -0.38
N PHE A 396 -12.22 -1.05 -0.85
CA PHE A 396 -13.59 -1.26 -0.36
C PHE A 396 -14.17 -2.56 -0.98
N GLY A 397 -15.45 -2.82 -0.78
CA GLY A 397 -16.16 -3.98 -1.31
C GLY A 397 -17.15 -3.64 -2.42
N ARG A 398 -18.14 -4.54 -2.63
CA ARG A 398 -19.20 -4.37 -3.61
C ARG A 398 -20.57 -4.49 -2.95
N THR A 399 -21.57 -3.77 -3.48
CA THR A 399 -22.95 -3.88 -2.99
C THR A 399 -23.48 -5.29 -3.18
N PRO A 400 -24.30 -5.80 -2.26
CA PRO A 400 -24.98 -7.08 -2.44
C PRO A 400 -26.15 -6.99 -3.44
N THR A 401 -26.24 -5.89 -4.18
CA THR A 401 -27.27 -5.60 -5.18
C THR A 401 -26.66 -5.58 -6.58
N SER A 402 -27.45 -5.88 -7.60
CA SER A 402 -27.07 -5.63 -8.99
C SER A 402 -26.94 -4.13 -9.24
N GLU A 403 -26.10 -3.73 -10.17
CA GLU A 403 -25.96 -2.31 -10.55
C GLU A 403 -27.11 -1.82 -11.44
N GLY A 404 -27.80 -2.72 -12.11
CA GLY A 404 -28.95 -2.41 -12.94
C GLY A 404 -29.75 -3.65 -13.30
N VAL A 405 -30.92 -3.45 -13.88
CA VAL A 405 -31.76 -4.57 -14.34
C VAL A 405 -31.03 -5.32 -15.47
N GLY A 406 -30.85 -6.63 -15.30
CA GLY A 406 -30.21 -7.51 -16.28
C GLY A 406 -28.69 -7.41 -16.35
N LYS A 407 -28.02 -6.62 -15.48
CA LYS A 407 -26.56 -6.54 -15.39
C LYS A 407 -26.09 -7.23 -14.10
N PRO A 408 -25.25 -8.29 -14.20
CA PRO A 408 -24.74 -9.01 -13.02
C PRO A 408 -23.58 -8.28 -12.32
N GLY A 409 -23.36 -7.00 -12.59
CA GLY A 409 -22.37 -6.14 -11.92
C GLY A 409 -22.83 -5.66 -10.55
N ARG A 410 -21.88 -5.19 -9.76
CA ARG A 410 -22.11 -4.64 -8.41
C ARG A 410 -21.45 -3.28 -8.28
N ASP A 411 -22.14 -2.32 -7.63
CA ASP A 411 -21.59 -1.00 -7.33
C ASP A 411 -20.61 -1.05 -6.14
N HIS A 412 -19.90 0.04 -5.87
CA HIS A 412 -18.97 0.18 -4.78
C HIS A 412 -19.66 0.09 -3.43
N ASN A 413 -19.06 -0.59 -2.48
CA ASN A 413 -19.54 -0.68 -1.10
C ASN A 413 -18.44 -0.32 -0.09
N HIS A 414 -18.44 0.88 0.40
CA HIS A 414 -17.53 1.35 1.44
C HIS A 414 -18.09 1.17 2.86
N TYR A 415 -19.35 0.78 3.00
CA TYR A 415 -20.03 0.58 4.28
C TYR A 415 -19.75 -0.77 4.92
N GLY A 416 -19.37 -1.77 4.12
CA GLY A 416 -19.11 -3.11 4.60
C GLY A 416 -18.33 -3.92 3.56
N PHE A 417 -17.12 -4.41 3.94
CA PHE A 417 -16.32 -5.27 3.08
C PHE A 417 -15.43 -6.20 3.91
N SER A 418 -14.79 -7.15 3.25
CA SER A 418 -13.95 -8.13 3.90
C SER A 418 -12.49 -7.98 3.50
N MET A 419 -11.62 -8.16 4.48
CA MET A 419 -10.19 -8.41 4.29
C MET A 419 -9.80 -9.65 5.09
N TRP A 420 -8.65 -10.25 4.77
CA TRP A 420 -8.10 -11.26 5.65
C TRP A 420 -6.62 -10.97 5.99
N LEU A 421 -6.23 -11.47 7.17
CA LEU A 421 -4.87 -11.47 7.67
C LEU A 421 -4.46 -12.92 7.95
N ALA A 422 -3.13 -13.20 7.87
CA ALA A 422 -2.58 -14.52 8.16
C ALA A 422 -1.11 -14.43 8.59
N GLY A 423 -0.58 -15.46 9.25
CA GLY A 423 0.80 -15.50 9.72
C GLY A 423 1.11 -14.48 10.82
N GLY A 424 2.35 -14.19 11.07
CA GLY A 424 2.87 -13.09 11.88
C GLY A 424 2.10 -12.71 13.14
N GLY A 425 1.76 -13.67 14.02
CA GLY A 425 1.02 -13.43 15.25
C GLY A 425 -0.49 -13.20 15.08
N VAL A 426 -1.05 -13.57 13.94
CA VAL A 426 -2.48 -13.57 13.65
C VAL A 426 -3.08 -14.90 14.12
N LYS A 427 -4.22 -14.86 14.80
CA LYS A 427 -5.00 -16.04 15.14
C LYS A 427 -5.84 -16.46 13.91
N GLY A 428 -5.42 -17.53 13.24
CA GLY A 428 -6.11 -18.08 12.06
C GLY A 428 -7.41 -18.83 12.41
N GLY A 429 -8.07 -19.38 11.39
CA GLY A 429 -9.26 -20.22 11.48
C GLY A 429 -10.51 -19.50 11.98
N GLN A 430 -10.63 -18.19 11.75
CA GLN A 430 -11.76 -17.44 12.29
C GLN A 430 -12.26 -16.32 11.37
N ALA A 431 -13.47 -15.88 11.63
CA ALA A 431 -14.01 -14.62 11.10
C ALA A 431 -14.24 -13.65 12.26
N VAL A 432 -13.85 -12.39 12.09
CA VAL A 432 -13.99 -11.30 13.06
C VAL A 432 -14.96 -10.26 12.53
N GLY A 433 -15.92 -9.88 13.37
CA GLY A 433 -16.98 -8.95 13.02
C GLY A 433 -17.96 -9.50 11.98
N ALA A 434 -18.98 -8.75 11.69
CA ALA A 434 -19.99 -9.11 10.70
C ALA A 434 -20.52 -7.90 9.95
N THR A 435 -20.99 -8.13 8.72
CA THR A 435 -21.91 -7.25 8.02
C THR A 435 -23.36 -7.64 8.35
N ASP A 436 -24.32 -6.80 7.95
CA ASP A 436 -25.74 -7.09 8.07
C ASP A 436 -26.16 -8.38 7.34
N GLU A 437 -27.42 -8.77 7.48
CA GLU A 437 -27.98 -10.02 6.95
C GLU A 437 -27.72 -10.22 5.46
N VAL A 438 -27.59 -9.14 4.70
CA VAL A 438 -27.36 -9.18 3.25
C VAL A 438 -25.95 -8.79 2.83
N GLY A 439 -25.07 -8.41 3.76
CA GLY A 439 -23.68 -8.07 3.46
C GLY A 439 -23.46 -6.63 2.98
N PHE A 440 -24.37 -5.71 3.30
CA PHE A 440 -24.28 -4.32 2.86
C PHE A 440 -23.47 -3.45 3.82
N ARG A 441 -23.78 -3.50 5.13
CA ARG A 441 -23.15 -2.64 6.14
C ARG A 441 -22.43 -3.46 7.20
N ALA A 442 -21.26 -3.02 7.62
CA ALA A 442 -20.61 -3.52 8.82
C ALA A 442 -21.48 -3.19 10.04
N THR A 443 -21.83 -4.20 10.85
CA THR A 443 -22.74 -4.08 12.00
C THR A 443 -22.09 -4.49 13.30
N GLU A 444 -21.35 -5.61 13.32
CA GLU A 444 -20.68 -6.13 14.51
C GLU A 444 -19.18 -5.89 14.43
N ASP A 445 -18.58 -5.51 15.54
CA ASP A 445 -17.14 -5.24 15.65
C ASP A 445 -16.57 -4.43 14.46
N ARG A 446 -17.30 -3.40 14.07
CA ARG A 446 -16.97 -2.57 12.90
C ARG A 446 -15.51 -2.15 12.92
N CYS A 447 -14.79 -2.42 11.84
CA CYS A 447 -13.37 -2.15 11.68
C CYS A 447 -13.15 -1.06 10.62
N HIS A 448 -12.76 0.13 11.05
CA HIS A 448 -12.33 1.18 10.14
C HIS A 448 -10.93 0.86 9.57
N VAL A 449 -10.62 1.35 8.38
CA VAL A 449 -9.27 1.18 7.78
C VAL A 449 -8.16 1.59 8.75
N SER A 450 -8.35 2.66 9.53
CA SER A 450 -7.35 3.08 10.52
C SER A 450 -7.25 2.16 11.75
N ASP A 451 -8.28 1.37 12.07
CA ASP A 451 -8.20 0.32 13.10
C ASP A 451 -7.37 -0.87 12.60
N LEU A 452 -7.51 -1.20 11.30
CA LEU A 452 -6.63 -2.17 10.65
C LEU A 452 -5.18 -1.69 10.69
N HIS A 453 -4.90 -0.43 10.37
CA HIS A 453 -3.56 0.14 10.47
C HIS A 453 -2.99 0.08 11.89
N ALA A 454 -3.80 0.42 12.91
CA ALA A 454 -3.40 0.29 14.32
C ALA A 454 -3.06 -1.16 14.68
N THR A 455 -3.83 -2.13 14.16
CA THR A 455 -3.62 -3.56 14.37
C THR A 455 -2.33 -4.05 13.70
N ILE A 456 -2.07 -3.64 12.46
CA ILE A 456 -0.84 -3.96 11.74
C ILE A 456 0.39 -3.40 12.47
N LEU A 457 0.34 -2.12 12.88
CA LEU A 457 1.41 -1.50 13.64
C LEU A 457 1.67 -2.25 14.95
N HIS A 458 0.61 -2.67 15.67
CA HIS A 458 0.72 -3.44 16.90
C HIS A 458 1.39 -4.81 16.67
N LEU A 459 0.99 -5.56 15.64
CA LEU A 459 1.62 -6.83 15.26
C LEU A 459 3.12 -6.65 14.96
N MET A 460 3.48 -5.53 14.36
CA MET A 460 4.86 -5.14 14.06
C MET A 460 5.62 -4.56 15.28
N GLY A 461 5.00 -4.54 16.47
CA GLY A 461 5.61 -4.04 17.71
C GLY A 461 5.56 -2.52 17.88
N LEU A 462 4.76 -1.82 17.11
CA LEU A 462 4.64 -0.36 17.12
C LEU A 462 3.31 0.08 17.74
N ASP A 463 3.38 1.07 18.63
CA ASP A 463 2.21 1.74 19.17
C ASP A 463 1.76 2.82 18.20
N HIS A 464 0.54 2.71 17.67
CA HIS A 464 0.01 3.62 16.67
C HIS A 464 -0.23 5.05 17.20
N GLU A 465 -0.26 5.25 18.53
CA GLU A 465 -0.39 6.56 19.15
C GLU A 465 0.97 7.20 19.42
N LYS A 466 2.00 6.40 19.70
CA LYS A 466 3.37 6.85 20.00
C LYS A 466 4.24 6.97 18.76
N LEU A 467 3.91 6.24 17.69
CA LEU A 467 4.62 6.39 16.42
C LEU A 467 4.17 7.67 15.72
N THR A 468 4.90 8.74 15.96
CA THR A 468 4.61 10.08 15.43
C THR A 468 5.73 10.57 14.54
N PHE A 469 5.40 11.49 13.64
CA PHE A 469 6.33 12.27 12.83
C PHE A 469 5.96 13.74 12.92
N LEU A 470 6.90 14.59 13.35
CA LEU A 470 6.68 16.02 13.45
C LEU A 470 6.70 16.66 12.05
N HIS A 471 5.59 17.23 11.63
CA HIS A 471 5.45 17.92 10.35
C HIS A 471 4.60 19.18 10.53
N GLU A 472 5.12 20.33 10.10
CA GLU A 472 4.46 21.65 10.24
C GLU A 472 3.98 21.94 11.68
N GLY A 473 4.83 21.64 12.66
CA GLY A 473 4.54 21.87 14.08
C GLY A 473 3.54 20.90 14.71
N LEU A 474 3.07 19.87 13.99
CA LEU A 474 2.12 18.87 14.47
C LEU A 474 2.70 17.47 14.43
N GLU A 475 2.49 16.71 15.49
CA GLU A 475 2.78 15.28 15.49
C GLU A 475 1.73 14.52 14.68
N LYS A 476 2.14 14.04 13.51
CA LYS A 476 1.28 13.26 12.60
C LYS A 476 1.38 11.77 12.93
N ARG A 477 0.29 11.04 12.73
CA ARG A 477 0.17 9.58 12.90
C ARG A 477 -0.49 8.95 11.69
N LEU A 478 -0.16 7.67 11.40
CA LEU A 478 -0.84 6.90 10.36
C LEU A 478 -2.34 6.73 10.65
N SER A 479 -2.67 6.40 11.90
CA SER A 479 -4.04 6.20 12.35
C SER A 479 -4.88 7.49 12.45
N GLY A 480 -4.27 8.65 12.20
CA GLY A 480 -4.94 9.95 12.29
C GLY A 480 -5.16 10.41 13.74
N VAL A 481 -6.09 11.36 13.92
CA VAL A 481 -6.37 11.99 15.22
C VAL A 481 -7.56 11.40 15.96
N GLN A 482 -8.43 10.68 15.26
CA GLN A 482 -9.58 10.02 15.87
C GLN A 482 -9.15 8.83 16.72
N PRO A 483 -9.82 8.52 17.82
CA PRO A 483 -9.57 7.30 18.58
C PRO A 483 -9.67 6.07 17.68
N ARG A 484 -8.66 5.20 17.73
CA ARG A 484 -8.61 3.97 16.95
C ARG A 484 -8.27 2.80 17.87
N ARG A 485 -8.73 1.62 17.49
CA ARG A 485 -8.53 0.42 18.31
C ARG A 485 -7.69 -0.63 17.58
N VAL A 486 -6.92 -1.36 18.36
CA VAL A 486 -6.32 -2.61 17.90
C VAL A 486 -7.38 -3.71 17.98
N LEU A 487 -7.56 -4.45 16.91
CA LEU A 487 -8.46 -5.60 16.83
C LEU A 487 -7.85 -6.78 17.60
N ARG A 488 -8.09 -6.84 18.91
CA ARG A 488 -7.49 -7.85 19.77
C ARG A 488 -7.91 -9.29 19.43
N GLN A 489 -9.08 -9.47 18.83
CA GLN A 489 -9.59 -10.77 18.37
C GLN A 489 -8.74 -11.36 17.23
N VAL A 490 -8.03 -10.52 16.48
CA VAL A 490 -7.13 -10.94 15.40
C VAL A 490 -5.80 -11.50 15.94
N LEU A 491 -5.44 -11.16 17.19
CA LEU A 491 -4.13 -11.49 17.75
C LEU A 491 -4.13 -12.93 18.32
N ALA A 492 -3.06 -13.69 17.98
CA ALA A 492 -2.79 -15.03 18.53
C ALA A 492 -2.33 -14.97 20.01
#